data_15e4713cee6c33f47308fff7a9c5f9ce
#
_entry.id   15e4713cee6c33f47308fff7a9c5f9ce
#
_cell.length_a   1.000
_cell.length_b   1.000
_cell.length_c   1.000
_cell.angle_alpha   90.00
_cell.angle_beta   90.00
_cell.angle_gamma   90.00
#
_symmetry.space_group_name_H-M   'P 1'
#
loop_
_entity.id
_entity.type
_entity.pdbx_description
1 polymer ?
#
loop_
_entity_poly.entity_id
_entity_poly.type
_entity_poly.pdbx_seq_one_letter_code
_entity_poly.pdbx_strand_id
1 'polypeptide(L)'
;EMEAYFTMLEEAKKRDHRKLGAEMGLFAIDSEYVGPGMPLWLPKGTAIVEELEKLAKETEFAAGYVRVRTPHLAREKMYRTSGHLPYYAESMFPPMVLDEALASQDRGAHAPSRVVSGTPPETSSATRYARRFLPHFERPWAKYAVTLSTRERRPLSADEREIVLSSVLYGHDHGQYELYAACVMPDHVHLLFEPQVKENTDDGTPVFFTLTEILQGIKSSTAHRIKKAAGRQGEPVWEKESFDRLIRSEADLEEKFNYIVRNPWDAGVVGPDEDYAWVWTPESASAGAPKPAREGACAPQVPSCDRYYLKAMNCPHHHRIFAAEPHSYRDLPLRLAEYGTCYRYEQSGELFGLMRVRSLNMNDAHIYCTEEQFADEFRAVNDMYLKYFKIFGLEKYQMRFSTHAAEGLGKKYVNEPELWKKTEDMVRRVLIESGINYVEVANEAAFYGPKIDVQVWSAIGREFTIATNQVDFAVPSKFGLVYRDRDNTEKTPLCIHRAPLGTHERFIGFLIEHYAGNFPLWLAPDQVRVITIGTDDALVDYAKKIHRELRANEVRADLDLSNDPVKAKIADAEKMKVHTMLVIGNRDLEAGAVSLRVHGRGNLGSKPRAEAVAEVLAAIRERRP
;
A
#
# COMPACT_ATOMS: atom_id res chain seq x y z
N GLU A 1 28.03 -26.94 6.21
CA GLU A 1 27.06 -26.08 5.50
C GLU A 1 25.63 -26.26 6.05
N MET A 2 25.13 -27.49 6.16
CA MET A 2 23.77 -27.77 6.65
C MET A 2 23.55 -27.33 8.12
N GLU A 3 24.52 -27.56 8.99
CA GLU A 3 24.49 -27.14 10.41
C GLU A 3 24.51 -25.61 10.55
N ALA A 4 25.33 -24.92 9.76
CA ALA A 4 25.33 -23.46 9.68
C ALA A 4 23.99 -22.89 9.17
N TYR A 5 23.37 -23.57 8.22
CA TYR A 5 22.04 -23.19 7.71
C TYR A 5 20.94 -23.36 8.77
N PHE A 6 20.91 -24.46 9.51
CA PHE A 6 19.95 -24.65 10.60
C PHE A 6 20.17 -23.64 11.75
N THR A 7 21.41 -23.38 12.11
CA THR A 7 21.74 -22.33 13.12
C THR A 7 21.24 -20.96 12.64
N MET A 8 21.44 -20.61 11.38
CA MET A 8 20.93 -19.36 10.79
C MET A 8 19.40 -19.31 10.85
N LEU A 9 18.70 -20.40 10.54
CA LEU A 9 17.24 -20.45 10.60
C LEU A 9 16.70 -20.33 12.04
N GLU A 10 17.38 -20.90 13.04
CA GLU A 10 17.01 -20.76 14.44
C GLU A 10 17.22 -19.33 14.94
N GLU A 11 18.33 -18.72 14.59
CA GLU A 11 18.60 -17.31 14.90
C GLU A 11 17.59 -16.38 14.22
N ALA A 12 17.24 -16.66 12.98
CA ALA A 12 16.22 -15.93 12.26
C ALA A 12 14.84 -15.99 12.95
N LYS A 13 14.42 -17.17 13.41
CA LYS A 13 13.16 -17.32 14.18
C LYS A 13 13.17 -16.54 15.49
N LYS A 14 14.32 -16.43 16.15
CA LYS A 14 14.46 -15.63 17.38
C LYS A 14 14.37 -14.13 17.10
N ARG A 15 14.73 -13.66 15.89
CA ARG A 15 14.76 -12.25 15.48
C ARG A 15 13.53 -11.80 14.71
N ASP A 16 12.57 -12.70 14.43
CA ASP A 16 11.35 -12.35 13.67
C ASP A 16 10.65 -11.15 14.31
N HIS A 17 10.50 -10.07 13.51
CA HIS A 17 9.93 -8.80 13.96
C HIS A 17 8.50 -8.94 14.49
N ARG A 18 7.72 -9.92 14.00
CA ARG A 18 6.35 -10.18 14.44
C ARG A 18 6.34 -10.72 15.86
N LYS A 19 7.26 -11.66 16.16
CA LYS A 19 7.43 -12.25 17.48
C LYS A 19 7.96 -11.22 18.46
N LEU A 20 9.10 -10.61 18.16
CA LEU A 20 9.73 -9.62 19.04
C LEU A 20 8.83 -8.40 19.23
N GLY A 21 8.15 -7.93 18.16
CA GLY A 21 7.22 -6.81 18.25
C GLY A 21 6.04 -7.07 19.20
N ALA A 22 5.50 -8.30 19.19
CA ALA A 22 4.45 -8.71 20.12
C ALA A 22 4.99 -8.84 21.56
N GLU A 23 6.14 -9.51 21.76
CA GLU A 23 6.77 -9.70 23.06
C GLU A 23 7.15 -8.37 23.74
N MET A 24 7.61 -7.39 22.96
CA MET A 24 7.98 -6.05 23.42
C MET A 24 6.78 -5.09 23.51
N GLY A 25 5.61 -5.45 22.99
CA GLY A 25 4.43 -4.59 22.95
C GLY A 25 4.62 -3.38 22.02
N LEU A 26 5.19 -3.57 20.82
CA LEU A 26 5.46 -2.50 19.88
C LEU A 26 4.27 -2.19 18.96
N PHE A 27 3.60 -3.23 18.46
CA PHE A 27 2.45 -3.10 17.57
C PHE A 27 1.50 -4.28 17.67
N ALA A 28 0.28 -4.09 17.20
CA ALA A 28 -0.72 -5.13 17.04
C ALA A 28 -1.31 -5.08 15.63
N ILE A 29 -1.77 -6.22 15.12
CA ILE A 29 -2.54 -6.31 13.88
C ILE A 29 -3.89 -6.92 14.24
N ASP A 30 -4.94 -6.12 14.13
CA ASP A 30 -6.32 -6.53 14.34
C ASP A 30 -7.00 -6.73 12.99
N SER A 31 -7.11 -7.99 12.58
CA SER A 31 -7.69 -8.32 11.28
C SER A 31 -9.21 -8.30 11.26
N GLU A 32 -9.85 -8.31 12.43
CA GLU A 32 -11.32 -8.35 12.58
C GLU A 32 -11.91 -6.94 12.48
N TYR A 33 -11.42 -6.00 13.28
CA TYR A 33 -12.00 -4.64 13.35
C TYR A 33 -11.24 -3.60 12.49
N VAL A 34 -9.92 -3.71 12.40
CA VAL A 34 -9.10 -2.73 11.66
C VAL A 34 -8.79 -3.22 10.24
N GLY A 35 -8.57 -4.51 10.08
CA GLY A 35 -8.26 -5.15 8.82
C GLY A 35 -6.79 -5.59 8.67
N PRO A 36 -6.54 -6.59 7.82
CA PRO A 36 -5.20 -7.14 7.63
C PRO A 36 -4.27 -6.12 6.95
N GLY A 37 -3.01 -6.06 7.44
CA GLY A 37 -2.00 -5.15 6.90
C GLY A 37 -2.14 -3.70 7.33
N MET A 38 -2.89 -3.42 8.40
CA MET A 38 -3.04 -2.11 9.02
C MET A 38 -2.55 -2.18 10.47
N PRO A 39 -1.25 -1.96 10.75
CA PRO A 39 -0.71 -2.07 12.09
C PRO A 39 -1.20 -0.96 13.01
N LEU A 40 -1.55 -1.34 14.25
CA LEU A 40 -1.80 -0.44 15.36
C LEU A 40 -0.49 -0.28 16.15
N TRP A 41 0.04 0.92 16.19
CA TRP A 41 1.21 1.22 17.00
C TRP A 41 0.84 1.33 18.47
N LEU A 42 1.44 0.47 19.30
CA LEU A 42 1.29 0.53 20.75
C LEU A 42 2.24 1.62 21.33
N PRO A 43 2.09 2.04 22.59
CA PRO A 43 2.88 3.15 23.15
C PRO A 43 4.40 3.02 22.95
N LYS A 44 4.94 1.82 23.09
CA LYS A 44 6.38 1.56 22.90
C LYS A 44 6.82 1.62 21.44
N GLY A 45 5.97 1.15 20.53
CA GLY A 45 6.21 1.27 19.10
C GLY A 45 6.09 2.71 18.62
N THR A 46 5.10 3.45 19.13
CA THR A 46 4.94 4.88 18.85
C THR A 46 6.18 5.67 19.24
N ALA A 47 6.82 5.36 20.37
CA ALA A 47 8.05 6.00 20.78
C ALA A 47 9.20 5.81 19.76
N ILE A 48 9.29 4.64 19.11
CA ILE A 48 10.27 4.40 18.04
C ILE A 48 9.91 5.24 16.80
N VAL A 49 8.63 5.27 16.40
CA VAL A 49 8.12 6.07 15.27
C VAL A 49 8.48 7.55 15.47
N GLU A 50 8.19 8.11 16.64
CA GLU A 50 8.46 9.52 16.98
C GLU A 50 9.95 9.86 16.94
N GLU A 51 10.82 8.97 17.42
CA GLU A 51 12.28 9.19 17.33
C GLU A 51 12.81 9.17 15.90
N LEU A 52 12.28 8.28 15.05
CA LEU A 52 12.61 8.26 13.63
C LEU A 52 12.10 9.52 12.92
N GLU A 53 10.88 9.96 13.23
CA GLU A 53 10.36 11.21 12.71
C GLU A 53 11.17 12.42 13.16
N LYS A 54 11.60 12.45 14.43
CA LYS A 54 12.45 13.52 14.98
C LYS A 54 13.79 13.58 14.24
N LEU A 55 14.47 12.44 14.09
CA LEU A 55 15.72 12.33 13.34
C LEU A 55 15.58 12.85 11.90
N ALA A 56 14.53 12.43 11.20
CA ALA A 56 14.30 12.85 9.82
C ALA A 56 13.96 14.34 9.72
N LYS A 57 13.09 14.85 10.60
CA LYS A 57 12.70 16.27 10.63
C LYS A 57 13.91 17.18 10.86
N GLU A 58 14.79 16.82 11.78
CA GLU A 58 16.04 17.58 12.06
C GLU A 58 17.00 17.53 10.87
N THR A 59 17.17 16.37 10.25
CA THR A 59 18.05 16.21 9.09
C THR A 59 17.52 16.97 7.87
N GLU A 60 16.23 16.90 7.62
CA GLU A 60 15.54 17.60 6.53
C GLU A 60 15.59 19.11 6.71
N PHE A 61 15.32 19.60 7.92
CA PHE A 61 15.42 21.03 8.23
C PHE A 61 16.84 21.57 7.98
N ALA A 62 17.87 20.87 8.47
CA ALA A 62 19.26 21.24 8.25
C ALA A 62 19.67 21.21 6.77
N ALA A 63 19.01 20.39 5.94
CA ALA A 63 19.22 20.30 4.50
C ALA A 63 18.31 21.24 3.67
N GLY A 64 17.56 22.14 4.32
CA GLY A 64 16.72 23.14 3.66
C GLY A 64 15.43 22.62 3.05
N TYR A 65 14.89 21.51 3.56
CA TYR A 65 13.56 21.04 3.18
C TYR A 65 12.47 21.83 3.89
N VAL A 66 11.40 22.12 3.17
CA VAL A 66 10.17 22.69 3.72
C VAL A 66 9.12 21.60 3.89
N ARG A 67 8.42 21.63 5.02
CA ARG A 67 7.45 20.60 5.36
C ARG A 67 6.05 20.96 4.88
N VAL A 68 5.40 19.97 4.28
CA VAL A 68 4.02 20.07 3.80
C VAL A 68 3.16 18.97 4.45
N ARG A 69 1.86 19.10 4.31
CA ARG A 69 0.88 18.07 4.68
C ARG A 69 -0.21 17.98 3.62
N THR A 70 -0.57 16.78 3.24
CA THR A 70 -1.55 16.53 2.19
C THR A 70 -2.72 15.67 2.72
N PRO A 71 -3.93 15.83 2.16
CA PRO A 71 -5.06 14.99 2.52
C PRO A 71 -4.83 13.53 2.08
N HIS A 72 -5.56 12.62 2.71
CA HIS A 72 -5.48 11.18 2.40
C HIS A 72 -6.27 10.79 1.16
N LEU A 73 -7.15 11.67 0.69
CA LEU A 73 -8.07 11.46 -0.41
C LEU A 73 -7.83 12.48 -1.52
N ALA A 74 -8.01 12.05 -2.76
CA ALA A 74 -8.08 12.95 -3.90
C ALA A 74 -9.07 12.46 -4.95
N ARG A 75 -9.57 13.40 -5.76
CA ARG A 75 -10.46 13.09 -6.89
C ARG A 75 -9.73 12.23 -7.93
N GLU A 76 -10.45 11.37 -8.60
CA GLU A 76 -9.97 10.51 -9.67
C GLU A 76 -9.12 11.24 -10.71
N LYS A 77 -9.51 12.46 -11.09
CA LYS A 77 -8.78 13.30 -12.05
C LYS A 77 -7.28 13.44 -11.70
N MET A 78 -6.93 13.55 -10.41
CA MET A 78 -5.53 13.65 -10.00
C MET A 78 -4.72 12.41 -10.39
N TYR A 79 -5.28 11.22 -10.18
CA TYR A 79 -4.60 9.94 -10.46
C TYR A 79 -4.61 9.58 -11.94
N ARG A 80 -5.60 10.05 -12.70
CA ARG A 80 -5.58 9.96 -14.18
C ARG A 80 -4.51 10.87 -14.76
N THR A 81 -4.42 12.14 -14.30
CA THR A 81 -3.41 13.08 -14.75
C THR A 81 -1.99 12.59 -14.47
N SER A 82 -1.72 12.07 -13.28
CA SER A 82 -0.41 11.53 -12.91
C SER A 82 -0.06 10.21 -13.61
N GLY A 83 -1.04 9.53 -14.22
CA GLY A 83 -0.84 8.21 -14.83
C GLY A 83 -0.87 7.06 -13.83
N HIS A 84 -1.19 7.29 -12.56
CA HIS A 84 -1.28 6.20 -11.59
C HIS A 84 -2.44 5.25 -11.90
N LEU A 85 -3.60 5.77 -12.33
CA LEU A 85 -4.76 4.92 -12.59
C LEU A 85 -4.54 3.88 -13.69
N PRO A 86 -3.94 4.17 -14.87
CA PRO A 86 -3.68 3.10 -15.83
C PRO A 86 -2.56 2.13 -15.40
N TYR A 87 -1.52 2.62 -14.70
CA TYR A 87 -0.32 1.81 -14.41
C TYR A 87 -0.28 1.21 -13.00
N TYR A 88 -1.10 1.70 -12.07
CA TYR A 88 -1.03 1.34 -10.65
C TYR A 88 -2.40 1.01 -10.04
N ALA A 89 -3.44 0.90 -10.88
CA ALA A 89 -4.83 0.71 -10.46
C ALA A 89 -5.02 -0.53 -9.56
N GLU A 90 -4.33 -1.63 -9.86
CA GLU A 90 -4.42 -2.88 -9.09
C GLU A 90 -3.93 -2.76 -7.64
N SER A 91 -3.03 -1.82 -7.39
CA SER A 91 -2.48 -1.54 -6.06
C SER A 91 -3.21 -0.41 -5.32
N MET A 92 -4.27 0.16 -5.90
CA MET A 92 -5.09 1.19 -5.26
C MET A 92 -6.32 0.57 -4.59
N PHE A 93 -6.71 1.12 -3.43
CA PHE A 93 -8.02 0.80 -2.86
C PHE A 93 -9.13 1.25 -3.81
N PRO A 94 -10.28 0.53 -3.86
CA PRO A 94 -11.43 0.94 -4.65
C PRO A 94 -11.85 2.38 -4.32
N PRO A 95 -12.38 3.15 -5.29
CA PRO A 95 -12.81 4.52 -5.05
C PRO A 95 -14.01 4.58 -4.10
N MET A 96 -14.07 5.67 -3.36
CA MET A 96 -15.27 6.12 -2.66
C MET A 96 -16.07 7.01 -3.59
N VAL A 97 -17.36 6.72 -3.71
CA VAL A 97 -18.30 7.51 -4.51
C VAL A 97 -19.10 8.41 -3.58
N LEU A 98 -19.07 9.72 -3.83
CA LEU A 98 -19.92 10.66 -3.15
C LEU A 98 -21.18 10.89 -4.00
N ASP A 99 -22.29 10.38 -3.55
CA ASP A 99 -23.60 10.62 -4.15
C ASP A 99 -24.21 11.88 -3.53
N GLU A 100 -24.02 13.02 -4.21
CA GLU A 100 -24.58 14.30 -3.76
C GLU A 100 -26.12 14.31 -3.79
N ALA A 101 -26.75 13.43 -4.58
CA ALA A 101 -28.21 13.29 -4.62
C ALA A 101 -28.77 12.67 -3.35
N LEU A 102 -28.07 11.70 -2.75
CA LEU A 102 -28.42 11.14 -1.43
C LEU A 102 -28.14 12.15 -0.31
N ALA A 103 -27.03 12.88 -0.38
CA ALA A 103 -26.69 13.89 0.63
C ALA A 103 -27.66 15.11 0.63
N SER A 104 -28.34 15.41 -0.47
CA SER A 104 -29.32 16.49 -0.56
C SER A 104 -30.70 16.07 -0.04
N GLN A 105 -31.06 14.80 -0.08
CA GLN A 105 -32.33 14.31 0.48
C GLN A 105 -32.32 14.31 2.02
N ASP A 106 -31.19 14.09 2.65
CA ASP A 106 -31.06 14.10 4.13
C ASP A 106 -31.06 15.51 4.75
N ARG A 107 -30.79 16.56 3.98
CA ARG A 107 -30.79 17.96 4.50
C ARG A 107 -32.19 18.58 4.60
N GLY A 108 -33.24 17.91 4.16
CA GLY A 108 -34.62 18.39 4.12
C GLY A 108 -35.52 17.94 5.29
N ALA A 109 -35.08 17.03 6.14
CA ALA A 109 -35.89 16.51 7.23
C ALA A 109 -35.30 16.89 8.60
N HIS A 110 -35.86 17.88 9.26
CA HIS A 110 -35.70 18.06 10.70
C HIS A 110 -36.31 16.85 11.42
N ALA A 111 -35.49 15.92 11.85
CA ALA A 111 -35.91 14.82 12.71
C ALA A 111 -35.81 15.23 14.18
N PRO A 112 -36.87 15.04 14.99
CA PRO A 112 -36.78 15.21 16.43
C PRO A 112 -36.01 14.05 17.05
N SER A 113 -35.13 14.41 17.99
CA SER A 113 -34.37 13.48 18.82
C SER A 113 -35.22 12.41 19.45
N ARG A 114 -35.00 11.14 19.11
CA ARG A 114 -35.49 10.04 19.92
C ARG A 114 -34.35 9.03 20.08
N VAL A 115 -33.76 9.04 21.23
CA VAL A 115 -32.85 7.99 21.71
C VAL A 115 -33.67 6.70 21.80
N VAL A 116 -33.38 5.75 20.95
CA VAL A 116 -33.80 4.37 21.12
C VAL A 116 -32.53 3.52 21.17
N SER A 117 -32.28 2.98 22.36
CA SER A 117 -31.28 1.93 22.55
C SER A 117 -31.76 0.67 21.80
N GLY A 118 -31.11 0.37 20.71
CA GLY A 118 -31.30 -0.84 19.96
C GLY A 118 -29.99 -1.22 19.31
N THR A 119 -29.50 -2.40 19.63
CA THR A 119 -28.37 -3.08 19.00
C THR A 119 -28.49 -2.97 17.48
N PRO A 120 -27.41 -2.59 16.74
CA PRO A 120 -27.45 -2.60 15.27
C PRO A 120 -27.65 -4.03 14.80
N PRO A 121 -28.44 -4.26 13.75
CA PRO A 121 -28.51 -5.59 13.16
C PRO A 121 -27.15 -5.91 12.52
N GLU A 122 -26.61 -7.06 12.82
CA GLU A 122 -25.47 -7.64 12.14
C GLU A 122 -25.81 -7.80 10.65
N THR A 123 -25.38 -6.86 9.81
CA THR A 123 -25.38 -7.06 8.37
C THR A 123 -24.23 -8.01 8.04
N SER A 124 -24.51 -9.30 8.07
CA SER A 124 -23.60 -10.31 7.55
C SER A 124 -23.55 -10.17 6.01
N SER A 125 -22.68 -9.30 5.52
CA SER A 125 -22.25 -9.33 4.12
C SER A 125 -21.28 -10.50 3.93
N ALA A 126 -21.78 -11.73 4.09
CA ALA A 126 -20.97 -12.92 3.91
C ALA A 126 -20.59 -13.07 2.44
N THR A 127 -19.34 -12.71 2.11
CA THR A 127 -18.73 -13.13 0.85
C THR A 127 -18.68 -14.64 0.85
N ARG A 128 -19.42 -15.29 -0.02
CA ARG A 128 -19.42 -16.75 -0.14
C ARG A 128 -18.29 -17.18 -1.08
N TYR A 129 -17.37 -17.99 -0.59
CA TYR A 129 -16.31 -18.59 -1.36
C TYR A 129 -16.65 -20.05 -1.66
N ALA A 130 -16.82 -20.40 -2.94
CA ALA A 130 -16.99 -21.76 -3.39
C ALA A 130 -15.77 -22.20 -4.20
N ARG A 131 -15.13 -23.29 -3.79
CA ARG A 131 -14.00 -23.87 -4.51
C ARG A 131 -14.45 -25.12 -5.25
N ARG A 132 -14.49 -25.05 -6.58
CA ARG A 132 -14.47 -26.24 -7.45
C ARG A 132 -13.05 -26.38 -8.00
N PHE A 133 -12.77 -26.30 -9.30
CA PHE A 133 -11.40 -26.26 -9.84
C PHE A 133 -10.88 -24.82 -9.95
N LEU A 134 -11.76 -23.83 -10.10
CA LEU A 134 -11.46 -22.40 -10.09
C LEU A 134 -12.18 -21.71 -8.91
N PRO A 135 -11.59 -20.66 -8.30
CA PRO A 135 -12.24 -19.90 -7.24
C PRO A 135 -13.34 -18.99 -7.80
N HIS A 136 -14.54 -19.08 -7.22
CA HIS A 136 -15.68 -18.22 -7.52
C HIS A 136 -15.97 -17.32 -6.31
N PHE A 137 -16.10 -16.01 -6.52
CA PHE A 137 -16.43 -15.03 -5.49
C PHE A 137 -17.83 -14.49 -5.73
N GLU A 138 -18.73 -14.70 -4.79
CA GLU A 138 -20.09 -14.17 -4.84
C GLU A 138 -20.25 -13.04 -3.82
N ARG A 139 -20.74 -11.89 -4.28
CA ARG A 139 -21.07 -10.73 -3.44
C ARG A 139 -22.44 -10.21 -3.83
N PRO A 140 -23.29 -9.84 -2.87
CA PRO A 140 -24.49 -9.05 -3.13
C PRO A 140 -24.13 -7.75 -3.86
N TRP A 141 -24.98 -7.29 -4.77
CA TRP A 141 -24.82 -6.03 -5.52
C TRP A 141 -23.54 -5.93 -6.36
N ALA A 142 -22.99 -7.04 -6.79
CA ALA A 142 -21.76 -7.05 -7.57
C ALA A 142 -22.03 -7.36 -9.04
N LYS A 143 -21.31 -6.67 -9.92
CA LYS A 143 -21.34 -6.91 -11.38
C LYS A 143 -20.27 -7.94 -11.74
N TYR A 144 -20.62 -8.81 -12.68
CA TYR A 144 -19.74 -9.90 -13.11
C TYR A 144 -19.57 -9.91 -14.62
N ALA A 145 -18.33 -10.01 -15.07
CA ALA A 145 -18.00 -10.42 -16.43
C ALA A 145 -17.76 -11.93 -16.44
N VAL A 146 -18.52 -12.64 -17.25
CA VAL A 146 -18.49 -14.12 -17.30
C VAL A 146 -18.22 -14.60 -18.71
N THR A 147 -17.40 -15.65 -18.83
CA THR A 147 -17.17 -16.36 -20.09
C THR A 147 -17.60 -17.82 -19.94
N LEU A 148 -18.50 -18.26 -20.78
CA LEU A 148 -18.95 -19.65 -20.91
C LEU A 148 -18.37 -20.23 -22.21
N SER A 149 -17.55 -21.29 -22.12
CA SER A 149 -17.01 -21.95 -23.30
C SER A 149 -17.80 -23.20 -23.66
N THR A 150 -17.96 -23.45 -24.94
CA THR A 150 -18.50 -24.74 -25.41
C THR A 150 -17.47 -25.84 -25.17
N ARG A 151 -17.91 -27.06 -24.98
CA ARG A 151 -17.02 -28.19 -24.75
C ARG A 151 -16.10 -28.39 -25.94
N GLU A 152 -14.79 -28.51 -25.66
CA GLU A 152 -13.75 -28.69 -26.65
C GLU A 152 -13.77 -27.62 -27.75
N ARG A 153 -14.22 -26.41 -27.41
CA ARG A 153 -14.35 -25.30 -28.35
C ARG A 153 -15.21 -25.63 -29.60
N ARG A 154 -16.23 -26.47 -29.44
CA ARG A 154 -17.17 -26.81 -30.52
C ARG A 154 -17.87 -25.53 -31.01
N PRO A 155 -17.85 -25.24 -32.32
CA PRO A 155 -18.57 -24.09 -32.83
C PRO A 155 -20.11 -24.26 -32.74
N LEU A 156 -20.78 -23.19 -32.33
CA LEU A 156 -22.21 -23.04 -32.30
C LEU A 156 -22.73 -22.61 -33.70
N SER A 157 -23.77 -23.26 -34.20
CA SER A 157 -24.47 -22.81 -35.41
C SER A 157 -25.19 -21.47 -35.16
N ALA A 158 -25.70 -20.83 -36.21
CA ALA A 158 -26.51 -19.61 -36.09
C ALA A 158 -27.73 -19.83 -35.19
N ASP A 159 -28.48 -20.93 -35.40
CA ASP A 159 -29.64 -21.28 -34.58
C ASP A 159 -29.27 -21.58 -33.12
N GLU A 160 -28.11 -22.21 -32.89
CA GLU A 160 -27.63 -22.46 -31.53
C GLU A 160 -27.23 -21.17 -30.81
N ARG A 161 -26.62 -20.22 -31.51
CA ARG A 161 -26.33 -18.87 -30.96
C ARG A 161 -27.59 -18.10 -30.61
N GLU A 162 -28.62 -18.20 -31.42
CA GLU A 162 -29.95 -17.60 -31.16
C GLU A 162 -30.59 -18.22 -29.90
N ILE A 163 -30.51 -19.54 -29.75
CA ILE A 163 -31.00 -20.24 -28.56
C ILE A 163 -30.24 -19.73 -27.30
N VAL A 164 -28.96 -19.52 -27.41
CA VAL A 164 -28.16 -19.03 -26.29
C VAL A 164 -28.51 -17.59 -25.91
N LEU A 165 -28.54 -16.69 -26.90
CA LEU A 165 -28.88 -15.29 -26.67
C LEU A 165 -30.30 -15.14 -26.09
N SER A 166 -31.28 -15.82 -26.68
CA SER A 166 -32.67 -15.79 -26.17
C SER A 166 -32.80 -16.34 -24.74
N SER A 167 -31.96 -17.30 -24.34
CA SER A 167 -31.96 -17.81 -22.95
C SER A 167 -31.30 -16.86 -21.96
N VAL A 168 -30.30 -16.12 -22.39
CA VAL A 168 -29.68 -15.04 -21.59
C VAL A 168 -30.70 -13.90 -21.41
N LEU A 169 -31.37 -13.45 -22.46
CA LEU A 169 -32.39 -12.40 -22.37
C LEU A 169 -33.57 -12.82 -21.49
N TYR A 170 -33.97 -14.07 -21.55
CA TYR A 170 -35.03 -14.59 -20.67
C TYR A 170 -34.72 -14.38 -19.19
N GLY A 171 -33.50 -14.63 -18.74
CA GLY A 171 -33.08 -14.41 -17.35
C GLY A 171 -33.11 -12.93 -16.94
N HIS A 172 -32.73 -12.03 -17.84
CA HIS A 172 -32.85 -10.59 -17.67
C HIS A 172 -34.31 -10.13 -17.56
N ASP A 173 -35.14 -10.53 -18.51
CA ASP A 173 -36.59 -10.16 -18.57
C ASP A 173 -37.37 -10.68 -17.36
N HIS A 174 -36.90 -11.76 -16.72
CA HIS A 174 -37.52 -12.35 -15.52
C HIS A 174 -36.82 -11.92 -14.20
N GLY A 175 -36.00 -10.85 -14.23
CA GLY A 175 -35.44 -10.22 -13.05
C GLY A 175 -34.45 -11.10 -12.29
N GLN A 176 -33.83 -12.09 -12.93
CA GLN A 176 -32.77 -12.87 -12.28
C GLN A 176 -31.46 -12.08 -12.17
N TYR A 177 -31.19 -11.25 -13.13
CA TYR A 177 -30.05 -10.33 -13.20
C TYR A 177 -30.36 -9.15 -14.12
N GLU A 178 -29.71 -8.04 -13.88
CA GLU A 178 -29.62 -6.93 -14.81
C GLU A 178 -28.48 -7.17 -15.80
N LEU A 179 -28.80 -7.20 -17.11
CA LEU A 179 -27.80 -7.47 -18.15
C LEU A 179 -27.30 -6.14 -18.73
N TYR A 180 -25.98 -5.97 -18.77
CA TYR A 180 -25.31 -4.79 -19.34
C TYR A 180 -24.82 -5.05 -20.77
N ALA A 181 -24.30 -6.25 -21.04
CA ALA A 181 -23.89 -6.68 -22.36
C ALA A 181 -23.88 -8.21 -22.47
N ALA A 182 -24.18 -8.71 -23.66
CA ALA A 182 -23.98 -10.11 -24.02
C ALA A 182 -23.42 -10.22 -25.44
N CYS A 183 -22.47 -11.14 -25.62
CA CYS A 183 -21.97 -11.50 -26.95
C CYS A 183 -21.83 -13.02 -27.05
N VAL A 184 -22.55 -13.63 -28.00
CA VAL A 184 -22.48 -15.07 -28.26
C VAL A 184 -21.53 -15.31 -29.44
N MET A 185 -20.31 -15.64 -29.14
CA MET A 185 -19.25 -16.00 -30.10
C MET A 185 -19.49 -17.42 -30.66
N PRO A 186 -18.77 -17.82 -31.71
CA PRO A 186 -18.94 -19.15 -32.27
C PRO A 186 -18.69 -20.31 -31.28
N ASP A 187 -17.78 -20.18 -30.34
CA ASP A 187 -17.37 -21.25 -29.44
C ASP A 187 -17.39 -20.87 -27.95
N HIS A 188 -17.86 -19.67 -27.64
CA HIS A 188 -18.00 -19.18 -26.27
C HIS A 188 -19.01 -18.00 -26.18
N VAL A 189 -19.35 -17.62 -24.95
CA VAL A 189 -20.28 -16.53 -24.65
C VAL A 189 -19.64 -15.60 -23.61
N HIS A 190 -19.71 -14.32 -23.88
CA HIS A 190 -19.37 -13.28 -22.90
C HIS A 190 -20.64 -12.64 -22.36
N LEU A 191 -20.72 -12.49 -21.05
CA LEU A 191 -21.85 -11.86 -20.35
C LEU A 191 -21.31 -10.83 -19.36
N LEU A 192 -22.01 -9.71 -19.24
CA LEU A 192 -21.78 -8.68 -18.25
C LEU A 192 -23.09 -8.36 -17.56
N PHE A 193 -23.23 -8.74 -16.29
CA PHE A 193 -24.51 -8.64 -15.58
C PHE A 193 -24.34 -8.45 -14.07
N GLU A 194 -25.44 -8.06 -13.41
CA GLU A 194 -25.57 -7.91 -11.95
C GLU A 194 -26.74 -8.77 -11.44
N PRO A 195 -26.52 -9.75 -10.54
CA PRO A 195 -27.57 -10.54 -9.93
C PRO A 195 -28.58 -9.67 -9.20
N GLN A 196 -29.88 -9.95 -9.36
CA GLN A 196 -30.95 -9.23 -8.70
C GLN A 196 -31.49 -9.96 -7.47
N VAL A 197 -32.31 -9.28 -6.67
CA VAL A 197 -32.96 -9.85 -5.48
C VAL A 197 -33.95 -10.93 -5.89
N LYS A 198 -33.77 -12.12 -5.34
CA LYS A 198 -34.65 -13.28 -5.56
C LYS A 198 -35.87 -13.25 -4.63
N GLU A 199 -35.62 -12.98 -3.37
CA GLU A 199 -36.61 -12.91 -2.30
C GLU A 199 -36.07 -12.11 -1.10
N ASN A 200 -36.94 -11.68 -0.21
CA ASN A 200 -36.55 -11.12 1.07
C ASN A 200 -36.87 -12.14 2.15
N THR A 201 -35.96 -12.28 3.12
CA THR A 201 -36.19 -13.09 4.32
C THR A 201 -37.25 -12.45 5.22
N ASP A 202 -37.75 -13.18 6.21
CA ASP A 202 -38.79 -12.70 7.15
C ASP A 202 -38.36 -11.44 7.94
N ASP A 203 -37.05 -11.21 8.08
CA ASP A 203 -36.46 -10.03 8.70
C ASP A 203 -36.20 -8.86 7.71
N GLY A 204 -36.57 -9.02 6.46
CA GLY A 204 -36.41 -8.02 5.41
C GLY A 204 -35.04 -8.00 4.73
N THR A 205 -34.15 -8.96 5.01
CA THR A 205 -32.83 -9.07 4.39
C THR A 205 -32.96 -9.59 2.95
N PRO A 206 -32.40 -8.90 1.91
CA PRO A 206 -32.50 -9.34 0.53
C PRO A 206 -31.62 -10.59 0.26
N VAL A 207 -32.19 -11.59 -0.36
CA VAL A 207 -31.49 -12.77 -0.88
C VAL A 207 -31.39 -12.64 -2.39
N PHE A 208 -30.18 -12.71 -2.91
CA PHE A 208 -29.89 -12.56 -4.34
C PHE A 208 -29.87 -13.91 -5.06
N PHE A 209 -30.15 -13.90 -6.35
CA PHE A 209 -29.78 -15.03 -7.19
C PHE A 209 -28.26 -15.22 -7.13
N THR A 210 -27.81 -16.44 -6.87
CA THR A 210 -26.38 -16.73 -6.85
C THR A 210 -25.81 -16.83 -8.26
N LEU A 211 -24.53 -16.50 -8.44
CA LEU A 211 -23.84 -16.67 -9.72
C LEU A 211 -23.95 -18.11 -10.23
N THR A 212 -23.87 -19.08 -9.33
CA THR A 212 -24.02 -20.51 -9.62
C THR A 212 -25.42 -20.83 -10.16
N GLU A 213 -26.50 -20.34 -9.55
CA GLU A 213 -27.88 -20.55 -10.02
C GLU A 213 -28.08 -19.97 -11.43
N ILE A 214 -27.64 -18.72 -11.65
CA ILE A 214 -27.74 -18.04 -12.93
C ILE A 214 -27.01 -18.81 -14.03
N LEU A 215 -25.74 -19.13 -13.83
CA LEU A 215 -24.90 -19.81 -14.81
C LEU A 215 -25.36 -21.25 -15.08
N GLN A 216 -25.82 -21.95 -14.05
CA GLN A 216 -26.38 -23.30 -14.19
C GLN A 216 -27.71 -23.25 -14.94
N GLY A 217 -28.56 -22.25 -14.68
CA GLY A 217 -29.79 -22.01 -15.40
C GLY A 217 -29.56 -21.79 -16.90
N ILE A 218 -28.64 -20.88 -17.26
CA ILE A 218 -28.26 -20.62 -18.65
C ILE A 218 -27.70 -21.88 -19.32
N LYS A 219 -26.70 -22.55 -18.70
CA LYS A 219 -26.07 -23.75 -19.26
C LYS A 219 -27.08 -24.90 -19.45
N SER A 220 -27.95 -25.11 -18.46
CA SER A 220 -28.92 -26.21 -18.50
C SER A 220 -30.01 -25.98 -19.55
N SER A 221 -30.64 -24.79 -19.56
CA SER A 221 -31.71 -24.45 -20.50
C SER A 221 -31.21 -24.47 -21.94
N THR A 222 -30.08 -23.86 -22.22
CA THR A 222 -29.47 -23.83 -23.55
C THR A 222 -29.05 -25.21 -24.03
N ALA A 223 -28.39 -26.00 -23.19
CA ALA A 223 -27.98 -27.35 -23.53
C ALA A 223 -29.20 -28.24 -23.87
N HIS A 224 -30.31 -28.12 -23.12
CA HIS A 224 -31.55 -28.84 -23.40
C HIS A 224 -32.16 -28.44 -24.76
N ARG A 225 -32.28 -27.13 -25.01
CA ARG A 225 -32.86 -26.60 -26.26
C ARG A 225 -31.98 -26.91 -27.48
N ILE A 226 -30.67 -26.80 -27.38
CA ILE A 226 -29.72 -27.14 -28.45
C ILE A 226 -29.80 -28.62 -28.79
N LYS A 227 -29.79 -29.50 -27.78
CA LYS A 227 -29.93 -30.94 -28.01
C LYS A 227 -31.24 -31.32 -28.68
N LYS A 228 -32.34 -30.70 -28.24
CA LYS A 228 -33.66 -30.92 -28.83
C LYS A 228 -33.71 -30.47 -30.30
N ALA A 229 -33.13 -29.28 -30.60
CA ALA A 229 -33.12 -28.75 -31.97
C ALA A 229 -32.19 -29.58 -32.89
N ALA A 230 -31.08 -30.07 -32.41
CA ALA A 230 -30.12 -30.85 -33.17
C ALA A 230 -30.45 -32.36 -33.26
N GLY A 231 -31.53 -32.85 -32.59
CA GLY A 231 -31.88 -34.27 -32.56
C GLY A 231 -30.80 -35.17 -31.91
N ARG A 232 -29.90 -34.63 -31.11
CA ARG A 232 -28.77 -35.33 -30.50
C ARG A 232 -29.04 -35.62 -29.04
N GLN A 233 -28.72 -36.86 -28.58
CA GLN A 233 -28.75 -37.22 -27.16
C GLN A 233 -27.34 -37.57 -26.72
N GLY A 234 -26.95 -37.07 -25.53
CA GLY A 234 -25.81 -37.61 -24.79
C GLY A 234 -24.63 -36.65 -24.52
N GLU A 235 -24.14 -35.85 -25.47
CA GLU A 235 -22.93 -35.04 -25.27
C GLU A 235 -23.22 -33.70 -24.59
N PRO A 236 -22.37 -33.28 -23.60
CA PRO A 236 -22.51 -31.96 -22.98
C PRO A 236 -22.12 -30.85 -23.96
N VAL A 237 -22.90 -29.75 -23.96
CA VAL A 237 -22.71 -28.58 -24.83
C VAL A 237 -21.64 -27.65 -24.26
N TRP A 238 -21.62 -27.48 -22.96
CA TRP A 238 -20.76 -26.53 -22.26
C TRP A 238 -19.63 -27.21 -21.52
N GLU A 239 -18.51 -26.51 -21.39
CA GLU A 239 -17.49 -26.87 -20.40
C GLU A 239 -18.09 -26.82 -18.99
N LYS A 240 -17.57 -27.69 -18.11
CA LYS A 240 -18.05 -27.81 -16.75
C LYS A 240 -17.83 -26.52 -15.96
N GLU A 241 -16.65 -25.92 -16.11
CA GLU A 241 -16.27 -24.67 -15.47
C GLU A 241 -16.61 -23.47 -16.38
N SER A 242 -16.75 -22.29 -15.76
CA SER A 242 -16.89 -20.98 -16.38
C SER A 242 -15.85 -20.05 -15.78
N PHE A 243 -15.37 -19.13 -16.57
CA PHE A 243 -14.51 -18.06 -16.06
C PHE A 243 -15.42 -16.90 -15.67
N ASP A 244 -15.33 -16.46 -14.42
CA ASP A 244 -16.01 -15.27 -13.90
C ASP A 244 -15.03 -14.29 -13.28
N ARG A 245 -15.25 -13.02 -13.51
CA ARG A 245 -14.49 -11.92 -12.95
C ARG A 245 -15.43 -10.90 -12.34
N LEU A 246 -15.20 -10.57 -11.07
CA LEU A 246 -15.86 -9.48 -10.38
C LEU A 246 -15.44 -8.14 -11.02
N ILE A 247 -16.41 -7.33 -11.40
CA ILE A 247 -16.19 -5.95 -11.87
C ILE A 247 -15.92 -5.07 -10.66
N ARG A 248 -14.80 -4.37 -10.68
CA ARG A 248 -14.28 -3.64 -9.52
C ARG A 248 -14.43 -2.13 -9.60
N SER A 249 -14.71 -1.61 -10.79
CA SER A 249 -14.88 -0.17 -11.01
C SER A 249 -15.71 0.05 -12.28
N GLU A 250 -16.21 1.27 -12.48
CA GLU A 250 -16.89 1.62 -13.73
C GLU A 250 -15.94 1.62 -14.93
N ALA A 251 -14.68 1.98 -14.74
CA ALA A 251 -13.69 1.84 -15.81
C ALA A 251 -13.50 0.38 -16.20
N ASP A 252 -13.50 -0.55 -15.22
CA ASP A 252 -13.49 -2.00 -15.47
C ASP A 252 -14.79 -2.45 -16.15
N LEU A 253 -15.94 -1.87 -15.74
CA LEU A 253 -17.24 -2.10 -16.38
C LEU A 253 -17.22 -1.64 -17.85
N GLU A 254 -16.78 -0.41 -18.10
CA GLU A 254 -16.68 0.17 -19.43
C GLU A 254 -15.68 -0.60 -20.31
N GLU A 255 -14.51 -0.96 -19.77
CA GLU A 255 -13.52 -1.78 -20.46
C GLU A 255 -14.13 -3.13 -20.88
N LYS A 256 -14.82 -3.82 -19.95
CA LYS A 256 -15.42 -5.12 -20.22
C LYS A 256 -16.65 -5.00 -21.12
N PHE A 257 -17.44 -3.96 -20.97
CA PHE A 257 -18.54 -3.65 -21.88
C PHE A 257 -18.02 -3.49 -23.31
N ASN A 258 -17.05 -2.59 -23.52
CA ASN A 258 -16.45 -2.35 -24.83
C ASN A 258 -15.78 -3.61 -25.40
N TYR A 259 -15.04 -4.36 -24.57
CA TYR A 259 -14.45 -5.64 -24.95
C TYR A 259 -15.51 -6.64 -25.44
N ILE A 260 -16.62 -6.80 -24.70
CA ILE A 260 -17.69 -7.75 -25.04
C ILE A 260 -18.40 -7.33 -26.33
N VAL A 261 -18.73 -6.06 -26.45
CA VAL A 261 -19.47 -5.53 -27.62
C VAL A 261 -18.63 -5.59 -28.89
N ARG A 262 -17.31 -5.31 -28.80
CA ARG A 262 -16.39 -5.30 -29.95
C ARG A 262 -15.78 -6.66 -30.29
N ASN A 263 -15.94 -7.65 -29.43
CA ASN A 263 -15.28 -8.95 -29.55
C ASN A 263 -15.41 -9.63 -30.91
N PRO A 264 -16.61 -9.63 -31.62
CA PRO A 264 -16.74 -10.27 -32.93
C PRO A 264 -15.84 -9.65 -34.00
N TRP A 265 -15.64 -8.33 -33.99
CA TRP A 265 -14.79 -7.61 -34.95
C TRP A 265 -13.29 -7.73 -34.55
N ASP A 266 -12.98 -7.54 -33.29
CA ASP A 266 -11.59 -7.61 -32.77
C ASP A 266 -11.02 -9.04 -32.90
N ALA A 267 -11.89 -10.08 -32.82
CA ALA A 267 -11.52 -11.48 -33.04
C ALA A 267 -11.57 -11.91 -34.52
N GLY A 268 -11.94 -11.02 -35.44
CA GLY A 268 -12.03 -11.32 -36.87
C GLY A 268 -13.12 -12.32 -37.25
N VAL A 269 -14.17 -12.44 -36.44
CA VAL A 269 -15.34 -13.32 -36.74
C VAL A 269 -16.20 -12.73 -37.82
N VAL A 270 -16.24 -11.40 -37.90
CA VAL A 270 -16.92 -10.63 -38.96
C VAL A 270 -16.01 -9.50 -39.41
N GLY A 271 -16.22 -9.03 -40.64
CA GLY A 271 -15.50 -7.89 -41.21
C GLY A 271 -15.86 -6.56 -40.53
N PRO A 272 -15.05 -5.51 -40.71
CA PRO A 272 -15.25 -4.21 -40.03
C PRO A 272 -16.59 -3.53 -40.34
N ASP A 273 -17.16 -3.82 -41.52
CA ASP A 273 -18.40 -3.22 -42.02
C ASP A 273 -19.58 -4.20 -41.94
N GLU A 274 -19.41 -5.38 -41.34
CA GLU A 274 -20.45 -6.40 -41.22
C GLU A 274 -21.10 -6.35 -39.84
N ASP A 275 -22.44 -6.58 -39.81
CA ASP A 275 -23.20 -6.66 -38.56
C ASP A 275 -23.06 -8.05 -37.92
N TYR A 276 -22.98 -8.10 -36.58
CA TYR A 276 -22.99 -9.34 -35.81
C TYR A 276 -24.28 -9.46 -34.98
N ALA A 277 -25.18 -10.34 -35.39
CA ALA A 277 -26.54 -10.43 -34.83
C ALA A 277 -26.61 -10.88 -33.36
N TRP A 278 -25.56 -11.48 -32.79
CA TRP A 278 -25.56 -12.06 -31.45
C TRP A 278 -24.79 -11.22 -30.41
N VAL A 279 -24.79 -9.91 -30.62
CA VAL A 279 -24.40 -8.91 -29.61
C VAL A 279 -25.67 -8.21 -29.12
N TRP A 280 -25.79 -8.10 -27.81
CA TRP A 280 -26.88 -7.40 -27.17
C TRP A 280 -26.37 -6.34 -26.20
N THR A 281 -26.99 -5.17 -26.22
CA THR A 281 -26.82 -4.07 -25.26
C THR A 281 -28.21 -3.46 -24.96
N PRO A 282 -28.38 -2.73 -23.83
CA PRO A 282 -29.65 -2.03 -23.53
C PRO A 282 -30.12 -1.08 -24.64
N GLU A 283 -29.19 -0.50 -25.39
CA GLU A 283 -29.50 0.41 -26.53
C GLU A 283 -29.96 -0.37 -27.76
N SER A 284 -29.46 -1.57 -28.00
CA SER A 284 -29.88 -2.41 -29.12
C SER A 284 -31.33 -2.95 -28.97
N ALA A 285 -31.81 -3.03 -27.73
CA ALA A 285 -33.19 -3.44 -27.44
C ALA A 285 -34.22 -2.35 -27.79
N SER A 286 -33.82 -1.07 -27.85
CA SER A 286 -34.69 0.08 -28.14
C SER A 286 -34.70 0.52 -29.61
N ALA A 287 -33.72 0.06 -30.42
CA ALA A 287 -33.60 0.38 -31.84
C ALA A 287 -33.44 -0.92 -32.61
N GLY A 288 -34.41 -1.26 -33.48
CA GLY A 288 -34.30 -2.44 -34.34
C GLY A 288 -33.00 -2.43 -35.16
N ALA A 289 -32.11 -3.38 -34.86
CA ALA A 289 -30.77 -3.66 -35.39
C ALA A 289 -29.76 -2.50 -35.38
N PRO A 290 -28.62 -2.66 -34.68
CA PRO A 290 -27.66 -1.58 -34.51
C PRO A 290 -26.74 -1.40 -35.72
N LYS A 291 -26.53 -0.15 -36.12
CA LYS A 291 -25.41 0.26 -36.96
C LYS A 291 -24.17 0.40 -36.06
N PRO A 292 -22.94 0.08 -36.53
CA PRO A 292 -21.73 0.23 -35.72
C PRO A 292 -21.57 1.68 -35.27
N ALA A 293 -21.39 1.87 -33.99
CA ALA A 293 -21.16 3.17 -33.40
C ALA A 293 -19.87 3.77 -33.96
N ARG A 294 -19.99 4.88 -34.68
CA ARG A 294 -18.86 5.73 -35.07
C ARG A 294 -18.14 6.24 -33.80
N GLU A 295 -16.84 6.41 -33.88
CA GLU A 295 -16.04 7.12 -32.87
C GLU A 295 -16.78 8.41 -32.46
N GLY A 296 -17.20 8.48 -31.17
CA GLY A 296 -17.89 9.64 -30.61
C GLY A 296 -19.27 9.38 -29.97
N ALA A 297 -19.77 8.14 -29.93
CA ALA A 297 -20.96 7.84 -29.15
C ALA A 297 -20.58 7.84 -27.64
N CYS A 298 -20.96 8.94 -26.99
CA CYS A 298 -20.88 9.11 -25.55
C CYS A 298 -21.73 8.01 -24.90
N ALA A 299 -21.15 7.19 -24.03
CA ALA A 299 -21.90 6.38 -23.08
C ALA A 299 -22.94 7.27 -22.38
N PRO A 300 -24.12 6.76 -21.97
CA PRO A 300 -25.09 7.56 -21.26
C PRO A 300 -24.40 8.25 -20.13
N GLN A 301 -24.51 9.59 -20.07
CA GLN A 301 -23.95 10.39 -18.98
C GLN A 301 -24.67 9.98 -17.70
N VAL A 302 -24.12 8.97 -17.02
CA VAL A 302 -24.41 8.76 -15.60
C VAL A 302 -24.02 10.07 -14.91
N PRO A 303 -24.86 10.65 -14.03
CA PRO A 303 -24.48 11.84 -13.29
C PRO A 303 -23.07 11.64 -12.76
N SER A 304 -22.18 12.59 -13.00
CA SER A 304 -20.76 12.47 -12.63
C SER A 304 -20.66 12.42 -11.10
N CYS A 305 -20.78 11.25 -10.52
CA CYS A 305 -20.48 11.03 -9.12
C CYS A 305 -19.00 11.29 -8.90
N ASP A 306 -18.68 12.24 -8.04
CA ASP A 306 -17.29 12.55 -7.68
C ASP A 306 -16.65 11.32 -7.01
N ARG A 307 -15.68 10.73 -7.68
CA ARG A 307 -14.90 9.60 -7.16
C ARG A 307 -13.66 10.08 -6.46
N TYR A 308 -13.46 9.58 -5.25
CA TYR A 308 -12.27 9.84 -4.44
C TYR A 308 -11.52 8.54 -4.19
N TYR A 309 -10.21 8.60 -4.27
CA TYR A 309 -9.31 7.50 -3.99
C TYR A 309 -8.46 7.80 -2.77
N LEU A 310 -8.18 6.79 -1.95
CA LEU A 310 -7.10 6.84 -0.98
C LEU A 310 -5.76 6.96 -1.71
N LYS A 311 -4.90 7.88 -1.27
CA LYS A 311 -3.61 8.11 -1.94
C LYS A 311 -2.68 6.90 -1.77
N ALA A 312 -2.19 6.37 -2.87
CA ALA A 312 -1.17 5.32 -2.90
C ALA A 312 0.26 5.88 -2.84
N MET A 313 0.42 7.17 -3.17
CA MET A 313 1.69 7.90 -3.21
C MET A 313 1.44 9.39 -2.88
N ASN A 314 2.48 10.09 -2.41
CA ASN A 314 2.41 11.52 -2.06
C ASN A 314 2.68 12.45 -3.26
N CYS A 315 3.38 11.98 -4.30
CA CYS A 315 3.84 12.79 -5.43
C CYS A 315 2.74 13.60 -6.12
N PRO A 316 1.53 13.09 -6.43
CA PRO A 316 0.52 13.91 -7.12
C PRO A 316 0.09 15.12 -6.30
N HIS A 317 0.05 14.98 -4.97
CA HIS A 317 -0.29 16.08 -4.06
C HIS A 317 0.82 17.13 -4.01
N HIS A 318 2.10 16.71 -3.94
CA HIS A 318 3.23 17.64 -3.95
C HIS A 318 3.34 18.40 -5.27
N HIS A 319 3.04 17.75 -6.41
CA HIS A 319 2.93 18.44 -7.70
C HIS A 319 1.84 19.53 -7.66
N ARG A 320 0.73 19.30 -6.99
CA ARG A 320 -0.32 20.31 -6.81
C ARG A 320 0.08 21.44 -5.87
N ILE A 321 0.91 21.15 -4.85
CA ILE A 321 1.50 22.18 -3.98
C ILE A 321 2.46 23.04 -4.79
N PHE A 322 3.36 22.45 -5.58
CA PHE A 322 4.23 23.20 -6.48
C PHE A 322 3.43 24.09 -7.43
N ALA A 323 2.38 23.56 -8.06
CA ALA A 323 1.55 24.31 -9.00
C ALA A 323 0.66 25.40 -8.34
N ALA A 324 0.61 25.49 -7.01
CA ALA A 324 -0.20 26.49 -6.32
C ALA A 324 0.39 27.90 -6.38
N GLU A 325 1.70 28.02 -6.64
CA GLU A 325 2.41 29.28 -6.70
C GLU A 325 3.29 29.34 -7.97
N PRO A 326 3.51 30.54 -8.56
CA PRO A 326 4.45 30.67 -9.67
C PRO A 326 5.88 30.58 -9.17
N HIS A 327 6.73 29.87 -9.92
CA HIS A 327 8.15 29.67 -9.59
C HIS A 327 9.08 30.21 -10.66
N SER A 328 10.27 30.63 -10.23
CA SER A 328 11.40 30.98 -11.08
C SER A 328 12.62 30.11 -10.76
N TYR A 329 13.64 30.16 -11.58
CA TYR A 329 14.91 29.47 -11.32
C TYR A 329 15.56 29.82 -9.96
N ARG A 330 15.19 30.96 -9.37
CA ARG A 330 15.69 31.40 -8.05
C ARG A 330 15.04 30.68 -6.88
N ASP A 331 13.84 30.14 -7.10
CA ASP A 331 13.07 29.40 -6.12
C ASP A 331 13.43 27.91 -6.10
N LEU A 332 14.27 27.49 -7.07
CA LEU A 332 14.77 26.12 -7.18
C LEU A 332 16.21 26.00 -6.65
N PRO A 333 16.58 24.89 -6.02
CA PRO A 333 15.77 23.70 -5.81
C PRO A 333 14.71 23.89 -4.70
N LEU A 334 13.45 23.50 -4.97
CA LEU A 334 12.37 23.47 -3.98
C LEU A 334 12.23 22.03 -3.44
N ARG A 335 12.45 21.85 -2.15
CA ARG A 335 12.46 20.55 -1.49
C ARG A 335 11.24 20.42 -0.56
N LEU A 336 10.18 19.72 -1.01
CA LEU A 336 8.95 19.50 -0.24
C LEU A 336 9.03 18.15 0.48
N ALA A 337 8.92 18.13 1.82
CA ALA A 337 8.99 16.91 2.63
C ALA A 337 7.69 16.65 3.40
N GLU A 338 7.29 15.39 3.48
CA GLU A 338 6.11 14.95 4.23
C GLU A 338 6.34 13.57 4.87
N TYR A 339 5.84 13.38 6.11
CA TYR A 339 5.47 12.06 6.58
C TYR A 339 4.03 11.82 6.13
N GLY A 340 3.89 11.21 4.96
CA GLY A 340 2.60 11.01 4.31
C GLY A 340 2.10 9.59 4.47
N THR A 341 0.90 9.42 5.05
CA THR A 341 0.24 8.12 5.09
C THR A 341 -0.27 7.77 3.69
N CYS A 342 0.16 6.64 3.16
CA CYS A 342 -0.27 6.08 1.88
C CYS A 342 -0.98 4.74 2.09
N TYR A 343 -1.84 4.38 1.14
CA TYR A 343 -2.66 3.17 1.21
C TYR A 343 -2.47 2.35 -0.05
N ARG A 344 -2.07 1.09 0.10
CA ARG A 344 -1.86 0.16 -1.02
C ARG A 344 -2.66 -1.10 -0.82
N TYR A 345 -3.42 -1.49 -1.81
CA TYR A 345 -4.22 -2.70 -1.77
C TYR A 345 -3.34 -3.93 -2.07
N GLU A 346 -2.46 -4.25 -1.11
CA GLU A 346 -1.62 -5.44 -1.19
C GLU A 346 -2.48 -6.71 -1.06
N GLN A 347 -2.18 -7.74 -1.85
CA GLN A 347 -2.92 -9.00 -1.79
C GLN A 347 -2.69 -9.69 -0.44
N SER A 348 -3.71 -10.42 0.04
CA SER A 348 -3.65 -11.04 1.39
C SER A 348 -2.48 -12.01 1.57
N GLY A 349 -2.09 -12.73 0.51
CA GLY A 349 -0.95 -13.66 0.54
C GLY A 349 0.43 -12.98 0.54
N GLU A 350 0.48 -11.69 0.28
CA GLU A 350 1.73 -10.90 0.25
C GLU A 350 2.01 -10.17 1.56
N LEU A 351 1.01 -10.03 2.42
CA LEU A 351 1.15 -9.34 3.70
C LEU A 351 2.12 -10.06 4.62
N PHE A 352 3.07 -9.31 5.21
CA PHE A 352 4.10 -9.89 6.05
C PHE A 352 4.48 -8.97 7.22
N GLY A 353 3.74 -9.05 8.32
CA GLY A 353 3.95 -8.23 9.51
C GLY A 353 4.05 -6.74 9.17
N LEU A 354 5.12 -6.08 9.60
CA LEU A 354 5.44 -4.68 9.25
C LEU A 354 6.14 -4.55 7.89
N MET A 355 6.67 -5.63 7.32
CA MET A 355 7.46 -5.56 6.08
C MET A 355 6.61 -5.29 4.84
N ARG A 356 5.34 -5.73 4.83
CA ARG A 356 4.40 -5.47 3.75
C ARG A 356 3.00 -5.25 4.29
N VAL A 357 2.56 -4.01 4.25
CA VAL A 357 1.35 -3.49 4.89
C VAL A 357 0.46 -2.77 3.87
N ARG A 358 -0.80 -2.56 4.22
CA ARG A 358 -1.77 -1.81 3.41
C ARG A 358 -1.87 -0.33 3.75
N SER A 359 -1.61 0.03 5.00
CA SER A 359 -1.47 1.41 5.46
C SER A 359 -0.03 1.63 5.90
N LEU A 360 0.62 2.62 5.33
CA LEU A 360 2.05 2.88 5.51
C LEU A 360 2.35 4.37 5.60
N ASN A 361 3.30 4.73 6.47
CA ASN A 361 3.82 6.09 6.59
C ASN A 361 5.14 6.21 5.85
N MET A 362 5.20 7.07 4.85
CA MET A 362 6.43 7.29 4.08
C MET A 362 7.16 8.54 4.55
N ASN A 363 8.47 8.41 4.77
CA ASN A 363 9.37 9.54 4.88
C ASN A 363 9.71 10.05 3.47
N ASP A 364 8.77 10.76 2.88
CA ASP A 364 8.78 11.10 1.47
C ASP A 364 9.13 12.57 1.25
N ALA A 365 9.86 12.86 0.17
CA ALA A 365 10.03 14.20 -0.32
C ALA A 365 10.21 14.25 -1.83
N HIS A 366 9.84 15.40 -2.39
CA HIS A 366 9.94 15.72 -3.80
C HIS A 366 10.78 16.98 -3.96
N ILE A 367 11.87 16.87 -4.70
CA ILE A 367 12.82 17.95 -4.96
C ILE A 367 12.64 18.39 -6.40
N TYR A 368 12.13 19.60 -6.58
CA TYR A 368 11.99 20.21 -7.90
C TYR A 368 13.25 21.02 -8.18
N CYS A 369 13.95 20.68 -9.25
CA CYS A 369 15.22 21.30 -9.57
C CYS A 369 15.39 21.56 -11.08
N THR A 370 16.32 22.44 -11.41
CA THR A 370 16.77 22.58 -12.80
C THR A 370 17.68 21.42 -13.17
N GLU A 371 17.95 21.27 -14.47
CA GLU A 371 18.87 20.24 -14.95
C GLU A 371 20.30 20.43 -14.42
N GLU A 372 20.76 21.68 -14.29
CA GLU A 372 22.08 22.00 -13.74
C GLU A 372 22.20 21.66 -12.25
N GLN A 373 21.10 21.76 -11.49
CA GLN A 373 21.06 21.46 -10.05
C GLN A 373 20.94 19.97 -9.76
N PHE A 374 20.51 19.18 -10.75
CA PHE A 374 20.18 17.76 -10.56
C PHE A 374 21.29 16.94 -9.91
N ALA A 375 22.52 17.06 -10.42
CA ALA A 375 23.63 16.25 -9.93
C ALA A 375 23.93 16.49 -8.46
N ASP A 376 23.89 17.74 -8.00
CA ASP A 376 24.14 18.12 -6.62
C ASP A 376 23.00 17.66 -5.70
N GLU A 377 21.74 17.82 -6.12
CA GLU A 377 20.58 17.37 -5.35
C GLU A 377 20.53 15.85 -5.23
N PHE A 378 20.83 15.14 -6.31
CA PHE A 378 20.82 13.67 -6.31
C PHE A 378 21.95 13.10 -5.43
N ARG A 379 23.14 13.74 -5.44
CA ARG A 379 24.27 13.42 -4.56
C ARG A 379 23.91 13.67 -3.10
N ALA A 380 23.32 14.82 -2.78
CA ALA A 380 22.91 15.18 -1.42
C ALA A 380 21.90 14.17 -0.81
N VAL A 381 21.00 13.60 -1.64
CA VAL A 381 20.11 12.52 -1.20
C VAL A 381 20.89 11.25 -0.88
N ASN A 382 21.85 10.85 -1.70
CA ASN A 382 22.68 9.66 -1.44
C ASN A 382 23.52 9.85 -0.15
N ASP A 383 24.09 11.03 0.07
CA ASP A 383 24.84 11.36 1.29
C ASP A 383 23.94 11.30 2.54
N MET A 384 22.67 11.70 2.42
CA MET A 384 21.69 11.57 3.50
C MET A 384 21.46 10.08 3.85
N TYR A 385 21.41 9.19 2.87
CA TYR A 385 21.26 7.75 3.10
C TYR A 385 22.47 7.18 3.84
N LEU A 386 23.67 7.51 3.40
CA LEU A 386 24.90 7.07 4.03
C LEU A 386 25.01 7.57 5.49
N LYS A 387 24.56 8.81 5.75
CA LYS A 387 24.45 9.35 7.10
C LYS A 387 23.52 8.52 7.98
N TYR A 388 22.33 8.16 7.49
CA TYR A 388 21.41 7.33 8.25
C TYR A 388 21.96 5.93 8.47
N PHE A 389 22.56 5.30 7.47
CA PHE A 389 23.16 3.97 7.64
C PHE A 389 24.22 3.96 8.72
N LYS A 390 25.03 5.01 8.81
CA LYS A 390 26.00 5.17 9.90
C LYS A 390 25.33 5.31 11.27
N ILE A 391 24.24 6.08 11.40
CA ILE A 391 23.51 6.26 12.66
C ILE A 391 22.90 4.93 13.12
N PHE A 392 22.38 4.11 12.21
CA PHE A 392 21.78 2.81 12.51
C PHE A 392 22.77 1.64 12.51
N GLY A 393 24.07 1.89 12.28
CA GLY A 393 25.06 0.82 12.20
C GLY A 393 24.82 -0.18 11.07
N LEU A 394 24.28 0.28 9.94
CA LEU A 394 24.00 -0.56 8.77
C LEU A 394 25.24 -0.63 7.88
N GLU A 395 26.03 -1.69 8.04
CA GLU A 395 27.27 -1.89 7.27
C GLU A 395 27.03 -2.68 5.98
N LYS A 396 26.01 -3.54 5.96
CA LYS A 396 25.71 -4.44 4.82
C LYS A 396 24.50 -3.94 4.05
N TYR A 397 24.73 -3.26 2.95
CA TYR A 397 23.72 -2.82 2.00
C TYR A 397 24.26 -2.85 0.58
N GLN A 398 23.36 -2.82 -0.43
CA GLN A 398 23.72 -2.69 -1.83
C GLN A 398 22.82 -1.65 -2.50
N MET A 399 23.42 -0.70 -3.20
CA MET A 399 22.68 0.21 -4.07
C MET A 399 22.43 -0.47 -5.42
N ARG A 400 21.17 -0.49 -5.84
CA ARG A 400 20.72 -1.04 -7.13
C ARG A 400 20.22 0.09 -7.99
N PHE A 401 20.92 0.35 -9.09
CA PHE A 401 20.49 1.31 -10.10
C PHE A 401 19.62 0.59 -11.13
N SER A 402 18.34 0.96 -11.19
CA SER A 402 17.35 0.35 -12.06
C SER A 402 17.08 1.24 -13.28
N THR A 403 17.29 0.69 -14.47
CA THR A 403 17.10 1.33 -15.77
C THR A 403 15.88 0.76 -16.50
N HIS A 404 15.42 1.45 -17.55
CA HIS A 404 14.34 0.97 -18.39
C HIS A 404 14.82 -0.14 -19.34
N ALA A 405 13.88 -0.80 -19.99
CA ALA A 405 14.11 -1.68 -21.14
C ALA A 405 13.35 -1.12 -22.35
N ALA A 406 13.99 -1.05 -23.51
CA ALA A 406 13.45 -0.44 -24.72
C ALA A 406 12.10 -1.06 -25.15
N GLU A 407 11.91 -2.36 -24.92
CA GLU A 407 10.69 -3.11 -25.25
C GLU A 407 9.49 -2.70 -24.37
N GLY A 408 9.77 -2.01 -23.24
CA GLY A 408 8.77 -1.51 -22.30
C GLY A 408 8.26 -0.09 -22.61
N LEU A 409 8.86 0.62 -23.55
CA LEU A 409 8.44 1.98 -23.92
C LEU A 409 7.00 1.98 -24.48
N GLY A 410 6.19 2.94 -24.02
CA GLY A 410 4.77 3.03 -24.36
C GLY A 410 3.86 1.97 -23.71
N LYS A 411 4.41 1.06 -22.91
CA LYS A 411 3.68 0.00 -22.17
C LYS A 411 3.89 0.14 -20.67
N LYS A 412 5.04 -0.31 -20.19
CA LYS A 412 5.47 -0.21 -18.78
C LYS A 412 6.08 1.15 -18.46
N TYR A 413 6.69 1.79 -19.44
CA TYR A 413 7.44 3.04 -19.33
C TYR A 413 6.85 4.12 -20.25
N VAL A 414 6.97 5.38 -19.85
CA VAL A 414 6.62 6.51 -20.72
C VAL A 414 7.45 6.47 -22.00
N ASN A 415 6.83 6.82 -23.13
CA ASN A 415 7.46 6.73 -24.46
C ASN A 415 8.30 7.98 -24.77
N GLU A 416 9.43 8.13 -24.06
CA GLU A 416 10.35 9.28 -24.17
C GLU A 416 11.82 8.79 -24.19
N PRO A 417 12.25 8.07 -25.24
CA PRO A 417 13.54 7.36 -25.25
C PRO A 417 14.75 8.25 -25.00
N GLU A 418 14.76 9.49 -25.52
CA GLU A 418 15.86 10.43 -25.33
C GLU A 418 15.96 10.92 -23.88
N LEU A 419 14.83 11.15 -23.21
CA LEU A 419 14.81 11.55 -21.81
C LEU A 419 15.25 10.40 -20.89
N TRP A 420 14.87 9.16 -21.23
CA TRP A 420 15.36 7.97 -20.52
C TRP A 420 16.89 7.88 -20.57
N LYS A 421 17.46 7.91 -21.78
CA LYS A 421 18.91 7.84 -21.97
C LYS A 421 19.63 8.97 -21.23
N LYS A 422 19.14 10.19 -21.37
CA LYS A 422 19.72 11.37 -20.73
C LYS A 422 19.71 11.25 -19.20
N THR A 423 18.57 10.90 -18.62
CA THR A 423 18.44 10.81 -17.15
C THR A 423 19.21 9.62 -16.56
N GLU A 424 19.25 8.49 -17.24
CA GLU A 424 20.08 7.35 -16.84
C GLU A 424 21.58 7.69 -16.87
N ASP A 425 22.04 8.39 -17.91
CA ASP A 425 23.43 8.84 -18.00
C ASP A 425 23.78 9.87 -16.91
N MET A 426 22.84 10.76 -16.56
CA MET A 426 23.01 11.71 -15.44
C MET A 426 23.16 10.98 -14.11
N VAL A 427 22.28 10.03 -13.82
CA VAL A 427 22.34 9.22 -12.57
C VAL A 427 23.64 8.41 -12.51
N ARG A 428 23.99 7.72 -13.59
CA ARG A 428 25.21 6.89 -13.67
C ARG A 428 26.47 7.72 -13.42
N ARG A 429 26.53 8.94 -14.00
CA ARG A 429 27.64 9.87 -13.77
C ARG A 429 27.78 10.25 -12.30
N VAL A 430 26.68 10.62 -11.63
CA VAL A 430 26.69 10.95 -10.20
C VAL A 430 27.17 9.77 -9.35
N LEU A 431 26.72 8.54 -9.64
CA LEU A 431 27.16 7.36 -8.92
C LEU A 431 28.66 7.10 -9.04
N ILE A 432 29.19 7.22 -10.27
CA ILE A 432 30.62 7.05 -10.54
C ILE A 432 31.44 8.13 -9.84
N GLU A 433 31.07 9.41 -9.99
CA GLU A 433 31.77 10.55 -9.37
C GLU A 433 31.75 10.50 -7.85
N SER A 434 30.68 9.98 -7.26
CA SER A 434 30.54 9.81 -5.80
C SER A 434 31.26 8.57 -5.27
N GLY A 435 31.82 7.71 -6.13
CA GLY A 435 32.47 6.46 -5.70
C GLY A 435 31.52 5.44 -5.05
N ILE A 436 30.23 5.54 -5.31
CA ILE A 436 29.22 4.66 -4.73
C ILE A 436 29.28 3.30 -5.45
N ASN A 437 29.41 2.23 -4.64
CA ASN A 437 29.32 0.87 -5.16
C ASN A 437 27.86 0.50 -5.46
N TYR A 438 27.53 0.22 -6.73
CA TYR A 438 26.19 -0.14 -7.15
C TYR A 438 26.18 -1.29 -8.15
N VAL A 439 25.02 -1.94 -8.31
CA VAL A 439 24.73 -2.85 -9.42
C VAL A 439 23.67 -2.22 -10.31
N GLU A 440 23.83 -2.34 -11.62
CA GLU A 440 22.85 -1.89 -12.59
C GLU A 440 21.95 -3.04 -13.01
N VAL A 441 20.61 -2.81 -12.99
CA VAL A 441 19.60 -3.80 -13.34
C VAL A 441 18.61 -3.18 -14.31
N ALA A 442 18.49 -3.79 -15.48
CA ALA A 442 17.55 -3.35 -16.51
C ALA A 442 16.12 -3.79 -16.21
N ASN A 443 15.16 -3.04 -16.74
CA ASN A 443 13.72 -3.33 -16.67
C ASN A 443 13.10 -3.29 -15.25
N GLU A 444 13.75 -2.60 -14.29
CA GLU A 444 13.23 -2.40 -12.93
C GLU A 444 12.99 -0.93 -12.57
N ALA A 445 13.16 0.00 -13.52
CA ALA A 445 12.88 1.43 -13.31
C ALA A 445 11.41 1.70 -12.96
N ALA A 446 11.12 2.89 -12.41
CA ALA A 446 9.76 3.39 -12.31
C ALA A 446 9.21 3.74 -13.70
N PHE A 447 7.89 3.81 -13.87
CA PHE A 447 7.31 4.12 -15.19
C PHE A 447 7.67 5.53 -15.71
N TYR A 448 8.09 6.42 -14.81
CA TYR A 448 8.38 7.84 -15.04
C TYR A 448 9.88 8.20 -15.02
N GLY A 449 10.77 7.25 -14.74
CA GLY A 449 12.20 7.52 -14.72
C GLY A 449 13.05 6.48 -13.98
N PRO A 450 14.38 6.58 -14.07
CA PRO A 450 15.31 5.68 -13.41
C PRO A 450 15.32 5.88 -11.89
N LYS A 451 15.75 4.83 -11.17
CA LYS A 451 15.79 4.85 -9.71
C LYS A 451 16.99 4.14 -9.12
N ILE A 452 17.37 4.55 -7.90
CA ILE A 452 18.27 3.81 -7.04
C ILE A 452 17.45 3.27 -5.87
N ASP A 453 17.50 1.95 -5.67
CA ASP A 453 16.95 1.27 -4.50
C ASP A 453 18.11 0.80 -3.60
N VAL A 454 17.97 1.02 -2.30
CA VAL A 454 18.93 0.48 -1.33
C VAL A 454 18.40 -0.84 -0.80
N GLN A 455 19.12 -1.90 -1.13
CA GLN A 455 18.80 -3.26 -0.70
C GLN A 455 19.53 -3.60 0.59
N VAL A 456 18.82 -4.21 1.52
CA VAL A 456 19.34 -4.81 2.75
C VAL A 456 18.80 -6.23 2.90
N TRP A 457 19.40 -6.99 3.81
CA TRP A 457 19.00 -8.37 4.07
C TRP A 457 18.50 -8.52 5.50
N SER A 458 17.36 -9.17 5.65
CA SER A 458 16.86 -9.59 6.96
C SER A 458 17.79 -10.61 7.63
N ALA A 459 17.56 -10.90 8.88
CA ALA A 459 18.30 -11.92 9.63
C ALA A 459 18.24 -13.31 8.98
N ILE A 460 17.19 -13.60 8.17
CA ILE A 460 17.04 -14.84 7.39
C ILE A 460 17.61 -14.74 5.97
N GLY A 461 18.34 -13.68 5.64
CA GLY A 461 18.92 -13.47 4.32
C GLY A 461 17.92 -13.06 3.24
N ARG A 462 16.68 -12.72 3.58
CA ARG A 462 15.69 -12.19 2.63
C ARG A 462 16.00 -10.74 2.30
N GLU A 463 16.12 -10.45 1.00
CA GLU A 463 16.39 -9.12 0.48
C GLU A 463 15.13 -8.26 0.44
N PHE A 464 15.26 -6.97 0.76
CA PHE A 464 14.22 -5.97 0.58
C PHE A 464 14.77 -4.55 0.51
N THR A 465 14.03 -3.68 -0.16
CA THR A 465 14.36 -2.26 -0.31
C THR A 465 13.94 -1.48 0.93
N ILE A 466 14.87 -0.72 1.52
CA ILE A 466 14.58 0.16 2.67
C ILE A 466 14.55 1.64 2.30
N ALA A 467 15.21 2.04 1.23
CA ALA A 467 15.29 3.44 0.79
C ALA A 467 15.27 3.51 -0.73
N THR A 468 14.78 4.62 -1.28
CA THR A 468 14.72 4.83 -2.73
C THR A 468 15.00 6.28 -3.08
N ASN A 469 15.73 6.50 -4.21
CA ASN A 469 16.01 7.78 -4.83
C ASN A 469 15.69 7.66 -6.33
N GLN A 470 14.67 8.39 -6.80
CA GLN A 470 14.10 8.21 -8.14
C GLN A 470 14.07 9.55 -8.87
N VAL A 471 14.36 9.51 -10.17
CA VAL A 471 14.22 10.65 -11.05
C VAL A 471 12.89 10.60 -11.78
N ASP A 472 12.16 11.68 -11.79
CA ASP A 472 10.92 11.84 -12.53
C ASP A 472 11.07 13.00 -13.53
N PHE A 473 11.10 12.65 -14.79
CA PHE A 473 11.12 13.61 -15.90
C PHE A 473 9.76 13.70 -16.60
N ALA A 474 8.80 12.87 -16.25
CA ALA A 474 7.56 12.69 -16.99
C ALA A 474 6.31 13.26 -16.31
N VAL A 475 6.13 13.04 -15.00
CA VAL A 475 4.91 13.43 -14.30
C VAL A 475 4.80 14.95 -14.10
N PRO A 476 5.88 15.72 -13.83
CA PRO A 476 5.79 17.16 -13.75
C PRO A 476 5.16 17.83 -14.99
N SER A 477 5.52 17.37 -16.20
CA SER A 477 4.95 17.88 -17.44
C SER A 477 3.45 17.58 -17.58
N LYS A 478 2.99 16.40 -17.13
CA LYS A 478 1.57 16.01 -17.14
C LYS A 478 0.70 16.89 -16.24
N PHE A 479 1.29 17.43 -15.16
CA PHE A 479 0.64 18.41 -14.29
C PHE A 479 0.82 19.86 -14.76
N GLY A 480 1.53 20.09 -15.89
CA GLY A 480 1.82 21.41 -16.40
C GLY A 480 2.71 22.23 -15.46
N LEU A 481 3.61 21.56 -14.72
CA LEU A 481 4.53 22.27 -13.82
C LEU A 481 5.57 23.01 -14.62
N VAL A 482 5.68 24.32 -14.37
CA VAL A 482 6.65 25.18 -15.03
C VAL A 482 7.33 26.11 -14.04
N TYR A 483 8.56 26.47 -14.34
CA TYR A 483 9.28 27.59 -13.73
C TYR A 483 9.83 28.51 -14.80
N ARG A 484 9.98 29.80 -14.46
CA ARG A 484 10.59 30.77 -15.34
C ARG A 484 12.11 30.74 -15.21
N ASP A 485 12.80 30.40 -16.31
CA ASP A 485 14.27 30.31 -16.33
C ASP A 485 14.92 31.66 -16.54
N ARG A 486 16.28 31.70 -16.52
CA ARG A 486 17.10 32.90 -16.66
C ARG A 486 16.91 33.63 -18.00
N ASP A 487 16.60 32.89 -19.04
CA ASP A 487 16.29 33.38 -20.38
C ASP A 487 14.85 33.88 -20.55
N ASN A 488 14.09 33.91 -19.44
CA ASN A 488 12.69 34.28 -19.39
C ASN A 488 11.73 33.29 -20.10
N THR A 489 12.20 32.08 -20.43
CA THR A 489 11.37 31.01 -20.97
C THR A 489 10.77 30.18 -19.83
N GLU A 490 9.64 29.52 -20.11
CA GLU A 490 9.06 28.53 -19.19
C GLU A 490 9.68 27.15 -19.45
N LYS A 491 10.14 26.49 -18.38
CA LYS A 491 10.71 25.15 -18.43
C LYS A 491 10.05 24.26 -17.39
N THR A 492 9.94 22.97 -17.70
CA THR A 492 9.48 21.96 -16.76
C THR A 492 10.62 21.54 -15.82
N PRO A 493 10.43 21.54 -14.49
CA PRO A 493 11.47 21.08 -13.58
C PRO A 493 11.62 19.55 -13.64
N LEU A 494 12.83 19.05 -13.37
CA LEU A 494 13.03 17.67 -12.96
C LEU A 494 12.52 17.49 -11.52
N CYS A 495 12.01 16.31 -11.22
CA CYS A 495 11.60 15.98 -9.85
C CYS A 495 12.39 14.77 -9.34
N ILE A 496 12.99 14.91 -8.16
CA ILE A 496 13.64 13.79 -7.47
C ILE A 496 12.70 13.35 -6.35
N HIS A 497 12.28 12.08 -6.40
CA HIS A 497 11.52 11.43 -5.33
C HIS A 497 12.49 10.71 -4.41
N ARG A 498 12.47 11.01 -3.12
CA ARG A 498 13.34 10.34 -2.17
C ARG A 498 12.60 9.88 -0.93
N ALA A 499 12.94 8.70 -0.43
CA ALA A 499 12.44 8.16 0.81
C ALA A 499 13.59 7.45 1.55
N PRO A 500 14.40 8.17 2.35
CA PRO A 500 15.62 7.64 2.97
C PRO A 500 15.36 6.62 4.08
N LEU A 501 14.21 6.72 4.76
CA LEU A 501 13.74 5.73 5.72
C LEU A 501 12.59 4.88 5.13
N GLY A 502 12.31 5.05 3.84
CA GLY A 502 11.25 4.35 3.13
C GLY A 502 9.89 4.46 3.83
N THR A 503 9.25 3.32 4.04
CA THR A 503 8.06 3.23 4.90
C THR A 503 8.49 2.93 6.33
N HIS A 504 7.94 3.66 7.31
CA HIS A 504 8.25 3.46 8.72
C HIS A 504 8.01 2.02 9.17
N GLU A 505 6.91 1.42 8.74
CA GLU A 505 6.55 0.07 9.10
C GLU A 505 7.65 -0.91 8.70
N ARG A 506 8.08 -0.88 7.44
CA ARG A 506 9.14 -1.76 6.93
C ARG A 506 10.48 -1.48 7.59
N PHE A 507 10.82 -0.21 7.76
CA PHE A 507 12.09 0.18 8.35
C PHE A 507 12.16 -0.24 9.82
N ILE A 508 11.10 -0.04 10.61
CA ILE A 508 11.03 -0.50 12.01
C ILE A 508 11.04 -2.02 12.08
N GLY A 509 10.30 -2.71 11.22
CA GLY A 509 10.34 -4.17 11.12
C GLY A 509 11.77 -4.68 10.89
N PHE A 510 12.50 -4.04 9.97
CA PHE A 510 13.91 -4.34 9.73
C PHE A 510 14.79 -4.05 10.95
N LEU A 511 14.63 -2.90 11.63
CA LEU A 511 15.42 -2.56 12.81
C LEU A 511 15.17 -3.51 13.98
N ILE A 512 13.92 -4.00 14.17
CA ILE A 512 13.61 -5.04 15.16
C ILE A 512 14.46 -6.29 14.90
N GLU A 513 14.54 -6.75 13.65
CA GLU A 513 15.34 -7.91 13.27
C GLU A 513 16.85 -7.62 13.34
N HIS A 514 17.29 -6.45 12.87
CA HIS A 514 18.69 -6.02 12.86
C HIS A 514 19.27 -5.99 14.27
N TYR A 515 18.58 -5.35 15.20
CA TYR A 515 19.01 -5.25 16.59
C TYR A 515 18.56 -6.43 17.46
N ALA A 516 17.79 -7.39 16.93
CA ALA A 516 17.15 -8.45 17.71
C ALA A 516 16.36 -7.92 18.93
N GLY A 517 15.71 -6.76 18.76
CA GLY A 517 15.00 -6.03 19.80
C GLY A 517 15.88 -5.20 20.76
N ASN A 518 17.20 -5.29 20.65
CA ASN A 518 18.15 -4.54 21.51
C ASN A 518 18.52 -3.21 20.84
N PHE A 519 17.56 -2.30 20.78
CA PHE A 519 17.77 -0.99 20.18
C PHE A 519 18.86 -0.18 20.87
N PRO A 520 19.60 0.69 20.15
CA PRO A 520 20.48 1.67 20.77
C PRO A 520 19.68 2.60 21.70
N LEU A 521 20.35 3.13 22.73
CA LEU A 521 19.68 3.86 23.82
C LEU A 521 18.73 4.96 23.35
N TRP A 522 19.13 5.73 22.35
CA TRP A 522 18.32 6.84 21.84
C TRP A 522 17.00 6.37 21.18
N LEU A 523 17.00 5.17 20.57
CA LEU A 523 15.87 4.60 19.87
C LEU A 523 15.08 3.59 20.73
N ALA A 524 15.65 3.09 21.83
CA ALA A 524 15.03 2.10 22.69
C ALA A 524 13.68 2.59 23.24
N PRO A 525 12.58 1.81 23.12
CA PRO A 525 11.29 2.21 23.69
C PRO A 525 11.35 2.35 25.21
N ASP A 526 12.07 1.45 25.89
CA ASP A 526 12.40 1.50 27.31
C ASP A 526 13.88 1.85 27.47
N GLN A 527 14.18 3.14 27.64
CA GLN A 527 15.56 3.62 27.68
C GLN A 527 16.26 3.30 29.01
N VAL A 528 15.59 3.61 30.12
CA VAL A 528 16.16 3.46 31.44
C VAL A 528 15.12 2.88 32.40
N ARG A 529 15.52 1.89 33.21
CA ARG A 529 14.73 1.46 34.37
C ARG A 529 15.53 1.69 35.64
N VAL A 530 14.96 2.44 36.59
CA VAL A 530 15.53 2.66 37.92
C VAL A 530 15.00 1.55 38.85
N ILE A 531 15.87 0.76 39.44
CA ILE A 531 15.55 -0.43 40.22
C ILE A 531 16.09 -0.28 41.64
N THR A 532 15.25 -0.43 42.68
CA THR A 532 15.69 -0.41 44.08
C THR A 532 15.99 -1.82 44.60
N ILE A 533 17.00 -1.93 45.45
CA ILE A 533 17.30 -3.13 46.27
C ILE A 533 16.72 -2.89 47.66
N GLY A 534 15.42 -3.17 47.81
CA GLY A 534 14.66 -2.89 49.02
C GLY A 534 13.63 -1.80 48.84
N THR A 535 12.89 -1.54 49.90
CA THR A 535 11.72 -0.63 49.91
C THR A 535 11.82 0.45 50.99
N ASP A 536 13.01 0.69 51.53
CA ASP A 536 13.25 1.74 52.53
C ASP A 536 12.91 3.12 51.95
N ASP A 537 12.23 3.98 52.72
CA ASP A 537 11.73 5.27 52.25
C ASP A 537 12.84 6.15 51.66
N ALA A 538 14.00 6.20 52.29
CA ALA A 538 15.13 6.98 51.80
C ALA A 538 15.66 6.48 50.44
N LEU A 539 15.69 5.17 50.26
CA LEU A 539 16.09 4.52 49.00
C LEU A 539 15.04 4.79 47.88
N VAL A 540 13.78 4.65 48.23
CA VAL A 540 12.63 4.93 47.33
C VAL A 540 12.63 6.40 46.90
N ASP A 541 12.86 7.33 47.82
CA ASP A 541 12.92 8.77 47.51
C ASP A 541 14.11 9.13 46.62
N TYR A 542 15.25 8.48 46.84
CA TYR A 542 16.42 8.65 45.99
C TYR A 542 16.15 8.14 44.56
N ALA A 543 15.56 6.97 44.43
CA ALA A 543 15.17 6.40 43.13
C ALA A 543 14.16 7.30 42.40
N LYS A 544 13.12 7.80 43.11
CA LYS A 544 12.12 8.74 42.56
C LYS A 544 12.77 10.06 42.11
N LYS A 545 13.82 10.54 42.81
CA LYS A 545 14.53 11.74 42.39
C LYS A 545 15.25 11.52 41.07
N ILE A 546 15.96 10.39 40.90
CA ILE A 546 16.62 10.03 39.63
C ILE A 546 15.62 9.88 38.50
N HIS A 547 14.55 9.15 38.75
CA HIS A 547 13.48 8.95 37.76
C HIS A 547 12.89 10.29 37.30
N ARG A 548 12.59 11.22 38.25
CA ARG A 548 12.07 12.55 37.90
C ARG A 548 13.07 13.38 37.09
N GLU A 549 14.38 13.29 37.42
CA GLU A 549 15.43 13.98 36.67
C GLU A 549 15.52 13.46 35.22
N LEU A 550 15.49 12.13 35.03
CA LEU A 550 15.49 11.52 33.70
C LEU A 550 14.24 11.93 32.90
N ARG A 551 13.04 11.86 33.53
CA ARG A 551 11.77 12.25 32.87
C ARG A 551 11.73 13.73 32.51
N ALA A 552 12.29 14.62 33.34
CA ALA A 552 12.40 16.05 33.06
C ALA A 552 13.31 16.36 31.86
N ASN A 553 14.21 15.44 31.51
CA ASN A 553 15.06 15.49 30.32
C ASN A 553 14.53 14.62 29.18
N GLU A 554 13.22 14.33 29.16
CA GLU A 554 12.53 13.57 28.11
C GLU A 554 13.02 12.12 27.92
N VAL A 555 13.74 11.55 28.91
CA VAL A 555 14.15 10.14 28.87
C VAL A 555 12.95 9.25 29.17
N ARG A 556 12.72 8.23 28.35
CA ARG A 556 11.73 7.18 28.59
C ARG A 556 12.20 6.28 29.72
N ALA A 557 12.02 6.76 30.92
CA ALA A 557 12.43 6.09 32.15
C ALA A 557 11.24 5.48 32.88
N ASP A 558 11.46 4.27 33.42
CA ASP A 558 10.55 3.52 34.27
C ASP A 558 11.16 3.34 35.67
N LEU A 559 10.32 2.99 36.65
CA LEU A 559 10.70 2.90 38.05
C LEU A 559 10.12 1.62 38.67
N ASP A 560 11.01 0.71 39.10
CA ASP A 560 10.64 -0.54 39.79
C ASP A 560 10.97 -0.43 41.28
N LEU A 561 9.92 -0.20 42.07
CA LEU A 561 9.96 -0.12 43.53
C LEU A 561 9.34 -1.37 44.21
N SER A 562 9.10 -2.43 43.46
CA SER A 562 8.54 -3.67 44.02
C SER A 562 9.46 -4.26 45.08
N ASN A 563 8.91 -5.12 45.95
CA ASN A 563 9.68 -5.84 46.97
C ASN A 563 10.27 -7.16 46.42
N ASP A 564 10.29 -7.32 45.11
CA ASP A 564 10.84 -8.52 44.48
C ASP A 564 12.36 -8.60 44.62
N PRO A 565 12.93 -9.79 44.61
CA PRO A 565 14.39 -9.96 44.61
C PRO A 565 15.01 -9.23 43.43
N VAL A 566 16.10 -8.50 43.66
CA VAL A 566 16.78 -7.71 42.60
C VAL A 566 17.12 -8.54 41.37
N LYS A 567 17.45 -9.82 41.53
CA LYS A 567 17.70 -10.73 40.39
C LYS A 567 16.45 -10.91 39.52
N ALA A 568 15.26 -10.97 40.11
CA ALA A 568 14.00 -11.08 39.39
C ALA A 568 13.69 -9.78 38.62
N LYS A 569 13.85 -8.62 39.27
CA LYS A 569 13.68 -7.31 38.63
C LYS A 569 14.62 -7.10 37.43
N ILE A 570 15.90 -7.49 37.59
CA ILE A 570 16.88 -7.43 36.50
C ILE A 570 16.49 -8.39 35.38
N ALA A 571 16.08 -9.63 35.71
CA ALA A 571 15.65 -10.61 34.71
C ALA A 571 14.41 -10.15 33.92
N ASP A 572 13.46 -9.48 34.60
CA ASP A 572 12.32 -8.87 33.93
C ASP A 572 12.73 -7.75 33.00
N ALA A 573 13.58 -6.83 33.45
CA ALA A 573 14.12 -5.75 32.63
C ALA A 573 14.89 -6.27 31.40
N GLU A 574 15.69 -7.32 31.56
CA GLU A 574 16.40 -8.00 30.46
C GLU A 574 15.42 -8.64 29.47
N LYS A 575 14.37 -9.32 29.95
CA LYS A 575 13.31 -9.91 29.11
C LYS A 575 12.58 -8.84 28.31
N MET A 576 12.29 -7.69 28.93
CA MET A 576 11.62 -6.56 28.30
C MET A 576 12.54 -5.72 27.40
N LYS A 577 13.81 -6.09 27.25
CA LYS A 577 14.80 -5.38 26.45
C LYS A 577 15.03 -3.94 26.89
N VAL A 578 14.93 -3.65 28.20
CA VAL A 578 15.27 -2.34 28.76
C VAL A 578 16.75 -2.08 28.51
N HIS A 579 17.09 -0.97 27.83
CA HIS A 579 18.48 -0.71 27.44
C HIS A 579 19.41 -0.53 28.64
N THR A 580 19.03 0.34 29.58
CA THR A 580 19.87 0.70 30.75
C THR A 580 19.12 0.48 32.06
N MET A 581 19.73 -0.18 33.02
CA MET A 581 19.21 -0.34 34.37
C MET A 581 20.10 0.42 35.35
N LEU A 582 19.52 1.30 36.15
CA LEU A 582 20.14 1.98 37.27
C LEU A 582 19.69 1.27 38.53
N VAL A 583 20.53 0.36 39.03
CA VAL A 583 20.25 -0.41 40.22
C VAL A 583 20.80 0.33 41.45
N ILE A 584 19.98 0.49 42.49
CA ILE A 584 20.27 1.31 43.64
C ILE A 584 20.08 0.50 44.91
N GLY A 585 21.14 0.34 45.69
CA GLY A 585 21.14 -0.21 47.05
C GLY A 585 21.54 0.82 48.08
N ASN A 586 21.56 0.44 49.36
CA ASN A 586 21.93 1.35 50.46
C ASN A 586 23.34 1.91 50.30
N ARG A 587 24.29 1.13 49.79
CA ARG A 587 25.65 1.60 49.49
C ARG A 587 25.71 2.67 48.40
N ASP A 588 24.86 2.51 47.38
CA ASP A 588 24.76 3.50 46.29
C ASP A 588 24.11 4.79 46.81
N LEU A 589 23.10 4.68 47.70
CA LEU A 589 22.45 5.82 48.33
C LEU A 589 23.46 6.61 49.19
N GLU A 590 24.22 5.93 50.04
CA GLU A 590 25.26 6.56 50.90
C GLU A 590 26.35 7.26 50.09
N ALA A 591 26.73 6.66 48.96
CA ALA A 591 27.77 7.19 48.06
C ALA A 591 27.23 8.25 47.07
N GLY A 592 25.93 8.52 47.03
CA GLY A 592 25.31 9.35 45.99
C GLY A 592 25.50 8.80 44.56
N ALA A 593 25.53 7.49 44.43
CA ALA A 593 25.88 6.76 43.21
C ALA A 593 24.73 5.89 42.71
N VAL A 594 24.93 5.25 41.59
CA VAL A 594 24.05 4.22 40.99
C VAL A 594 24.89 3.10 40.39
N SER A 595 24.44 1.87 40.51
CA SER A 595 25.07 0.71 39.84
C SER A 595 24.50 0.60 38.43
N LEU A 596 25.32 0.83 37.41
CA LEU A 596 24.93 0.86 35.99
C LEU A 596 24.98 -0.54 35.39
N ARG A 597 23.89 -0.97 34.74
CA ARG A 597 23.84 -2.16 33.90
C ARG A 597 23.33 -1.80 32.53
N VAL A 598 23.87 -2.44 31.51
CA VAL A 598 23.39 -2.29 30.13
C VAL A 598 22.97 -3.66 29.60
N HIS A 599 21.83 -3.73 28.96
CA HIS A 599 21.31 -4.96 28.37
C HIS A 599 22.38 -5.65 27.50
N GLY A 600 22.56 -6.94 27.68
CA GLY A 600 23.55 -7.74 26.96
C GLY A 600 25.03 -7.47 27.34
N ARG A 601 25.33 -6.38 28.05
CA ARG A 601 26.70 -6.07 28.54
C ARG A 601 26.89 -6.35 30.04
N GLY A 602 25.81 -6.51 30.76
CA GLY A 602 25.83 -6.80 32.18
C GLY A 602 26.14 -5.60 33.06
N ASN A 603 26.77 -5.85 34.24
CA ASN A 603 27.09 -4.80 35.23
C ASN A 603 28.37 -4.04 34.86
N LEU A 604 28.26 -2.73 34.71
CA LEU A 604 29.38 -1.83 34.40
C LEU A 604 29.97 -1.11 35.63
N GLY A 605 29.47 -1.48 36.82
CA GLY A 605 29.94 -0.90 38.08
C GLY A 605 29.12 0.26 38.59
N SER A 606 29.52 0.77 39.76
CA SER A 606 28.87 1.93 40.40
C SER A 606 29.54 3.23 39.93
N LYS A 607 28.70 4.24 39.64
CA LYS A 607 29.12 5.58 39.20
C LYS A 607 28.38 6.65 39.99
N PRO A 608 28.95 7.84 40.16
CA PRO A 608 28.24 8.99 40.69
C PRO A 608 26.95 9.22 39.88
N ARG A 609 25.85 9.50 40.58
CA ARG A 609 24.53 9.71 39.94
C ARG A 609 24.56 10.72 38.78
N ALA A 610 25.20 11.88 39.04
CA ALA A 610 25.28 12.96 38.05
C ALA A 610 26.04 12.54 36.78
N GLU A 611 27.09 11.74 36.91
CA GLU A 611 27.87 11.20 35.80
C GLU A 611 27.02 10.18 34.99
N ALA A 612 26.39 9.25 35.67
CA ALA A 612 25.54 8.25 35.01
C ALA A 612 24.37 8.89 34.23
N VAL A 613 23.71 9.89 34.82
CA VAL A 613 22.65 10.64 34.13
C VAL A 613 23.20 11.40 32.92
N ALA A 614 24.34 12.09 33.09
CA ALA A 614 25.00 12.84 32.01
C ALA A 614 25.39 11.91 30.82
N GLU A 615 25.93 10.72 31.11
CA GLU A 615 26.24 9.72 30.06
C GLU A 615 25.01 9.26 29.30
N VAL A 616 23.89 8.98 29.99
CA VAL A 616 22.62 8.62 29.37
C VAL A 616 22.14 9.74 28.44
N LEU A 617 22.12 10.98 28.92
CA LEU A 617 21.69 12.14 28.14
C LEU A 617 22.60 12.40 26.92
N ALA A 618 23.94 12.25 27.10
CA ALA A 618 24.88 12.41 26.01
C ALA A 618 24.68 11.32 24.93
N ALA A 619 24.51 10.05 25.31
CA ALA A 619 24.30 8.95 24.41
C ALA A 619 23.00 9.10 23.59
N ILE A 620 21.91 9.59 24.22
CA ILE A 620 20.65 9.89 23.55
C ILE A 620 20.84 11.06 22.57
N ARG A 621 21.46 12.15 23.00
CA ARG A 621 21.65 13.35 22.17
C ARG A 621 22.52 13.08 20.95
N GLU A 622 23.59 12.34 21.14
CA GLU A 622 24.55 12.01 20.09
C GLU A 622 24.09 10.86 19.19
N ARG A 623 22.96 10.24 19.50
CA ARG A 623 22.42 9.05 18.81
C ARG A 623 23.47 7.96 18.61
N ARG A 624 24.20 7.64 19.67
CA ARG A 624 25.22 6.58 19.63
C ARG A 624 24.57 5.23 19.31
N PRO A 625 25.16 4.45 18.36
CA PRO A 625 24.65 3.15 17.97
C PRO A 625 24.79 2.08 19.06
#